data_dba212644cba0067f9a08f856ad3b84c
#
_entry.id   dba212644cba0067f9a08f856ad3b84c
#
_cell.length_a   1.000
_cell.length_b   1.000
_cell.length_c   1.000
_cell.angle_alpha   90.00
_cell.angle_beta   90.00
_cell.angle_gamma   90.00
#
_symmetry.space_group_name_H-M   'P 1'
#
loop_
_entity.id
_entity.type
_entity.pdbx_description
1 polymer ?
#
loop_
_entity_poly.entity_id
_entity_poly.type
_entity_poly.pdbx_seq_one_letter_code
_entity_poly.pdbx_strand_id
1 'polypeptide(L)'
;FADVERFLLYDFVAPDGSVNENVFAYSNGTAGERALVLYNNAYARADGAIRVSCPFAVKDSGGKRLETRDLAWALGLRAGEGRYLLFREERTKLWYIRRSDEIARSGLRVHLEGFGCQVFLDAHEIADDAYGHYRVLHDSLGGTGAPDVAAAIQDIFLADLYAAFAEAAGPALARRLCERLDGAGSATDLPAAPGAKAGSKAPPEAAAKLGARTASEAAKSDRAFLADLEPYARRFFALARALLRGSSGWAAFPESFPAEEDEAAASLAAREWLETLGAALRLGREAR
;
A
#
# COMPACT_ATOMS: atom_id res chain seq x y z
N PHE A 1 31.51 3.23 10.28
CA PHE A 1 31.52 3.99 11.55
C PHE A 1 32.96 4.18 12.08
N ALA A 2 33.86 4.73 11.24
CA ALA A 2 35.23 4.98 11.66
C ALA A 2 35.32 6.18 12.62
N ASP A 3 34.42 7.15 12.50
CA ASP A 3 34.40 8.37 13.30
C ASP A 3 33.21 8.36 14.27
N VAL A 4 33.52 8.20 15.55
CA VAL A 4 32.52 8.16 16.63
C VAL A 4 32.47 9.53 17.30
N GLU A 5 31.55 10.40 16.86
CA GLU A 5 31.36 11.70 17.50
C GLU A 5 30.34 11.69 18.62
N ARG A 6 29.34 10.77 18.54
CA ARG A 6 28.17 10.79 19.43
C ARG A 6 27.78 9.38 19.90
N PHE A 7 28.71 8.75 20.62
CA PHE A 7 28.40 7.47 21.25
C PHE A 7 27.69 7.70 22.58
N LEU A 8 26.47 7.17 22.75
CA LEU A 8 25.71 7.25 23.99
C LEU A 8 25.13 5.87 24.34
N LEU A 9 25.26 5.50 25.60
CA LEU A 9 24.60 4.32 26.20
C LEU A 9 23.27 4.75 26.83
N TYR A 10 22.32 3.83 26.85
CA TYR A 10 20.99 4.07 27.42
C TYR A 10 20.59 2.95 28.36
N ASP A 11 19.90 3.32 29.43
CA ASP A 11 19.16 2.38 30.24
C ASP A 11 17.89 1.99 29.51
N PHE A 12 17.59 0.68 29.47
CA PHE A 12 16.34 0.15 28.95
C PHE A 12 15.33 0.07 30.09
N VAL A 13 14.31 0.94 30.05
CA VAL A 13 13.33 1.07 31.10
C VAL A 13 12.08 0.25 30.76
N ALA A 14 11.78 -0.75 31.59
CA ALA A 14 10.61 -1.58 31.48
C ALA A 14 9.31 -0.78 31.80
N PRO A 15 8.10 -1.29 31.44
CA PRO A 15 6.84 -0.58 31.66
C PRO A 15 6.53 -0.28 33.13
N ASP A 16 7.10 -1.03 34.07
CA ASP A 16 6.97 -0.81 35.52
C ASP A 16 7.96 0.24 36.07
N GLY A 17 8.80 0.80 35.19
CA GLY A 17 9.80 1.80 35.53
C GLY A 17 11.13 1.22 36.00
N SER A 18 11.30 -0.09 36.09
CA SER A 18 12.58 -0.71 36.42
C SER A 18 13.53 -0.70 35.23
N VAL A 19 14.85 -0.67 35.50
CA VAL A 19 15.86 -0.82 34.48
C VAL A 19 16.12 -2.31 34.22
N ASN A 20 16.02 -2.70 32.95
CA ASN A 20 16.38 -4.05 32.53
C ASN A 20 17.89 -4.09 32.13
N GLU A 21 18.73 -4.52 33.06
CA GLU A 21 20.17 -4.59 32.87
C GLU A 21 20.64 -5.63 31.84
N ASN A 22 19.73 -6.51 31.38
CA ASN A 22 20.05 -7.48 30.33
C ASN A 22 19.94 -6.89 28.93
N VAL A 23 19.38 -5.68 28.78
CA VAL A 23 19.28 -5.02 27.48
C VAL A 23 20.37 -3.97 27.33
N PHE A 24 21.24 -4.18 26.36
CA PHE A 24 22.26 -3.19 25.97
C PHE A 24 21.69 -2.32 24.84
N ALA A 25 21.66 -1.01 25.09
CA ALA A 25 21.19 -0.05 24.10
C ALA A 25 22.20 1.08 23.93
N TYR A 26 22.55 1.41 22.70
CA TYR A 26 23.43 2.53 22.42
C TYR A 26 23.12 3.16 21.05
N SER A 27 23.33 4.46 20.96
CA SER A 27 23.37 5.19 19.70
C SER A 27 24.80 5.56 19.33
N ASN A 28 25.06 5.63 18.05
CA ASN A 28 26.31 6.11 17.51
C ASN A 28 26.05 6.92 16.23
N GLY A 29 26.90 7.88 15.94
CA GLY A 29 26.77 8.62 14.70
C GLY A 29 27.62 9.86 14.60
N THR A 30 27.61 10.39 13.39
CA THR A 30 28.13 11.70 13.02
C THR A 30 26.96 12.66 12.70
N ALA A 31 27.26 13.84 12.19
CA ALA A 31 26.23 14.79 11.79
C ALA A 31 25.29 14.24 10.66
N GLY A 32 25.80 13.34 9.80
CA GLY A 32 25.07 12.81 8.64
C GLY A 32 24.57 11.36 8.80
N GLU A 33 25.27 10.54 9.58
CA GLU A 33 24.95 9.12 9.73
C GLU A 33 24.65 8.79 11.19
N ARG A 34 23.57 8.10 11.44
CA ARG A 34 23.13 7.73 12.79
C ARG A 34 22.68 6.29 12.84
N ALA A 35 23.12 5.62 13.89
CA ALA A 35 22.75 4.25 14.17
C ALA A 35 22.24 4.13 15.62
N LEU A 36 21.35 3.17 15.80
CA LEU A 36 20.84 2.75 17.10
C LEU A 36 20.89 1.23 17.17
N VAL A 37 21.49 0.71 18.24
CA VAL A 37 21.63 -0.73 18.45
C VAL A 37 21.00 -1.09 19.79
N LEU A 38 20.18 -2.15 19.78
CA LEU A 38 19.60 -2.74 20.97
C LEU A 38 19.85 -4.25 20.93
N TYR A 39 20.29 -4.80 22.05
CA TYR A 39 20.55 -6.23 22.20
C TYR A 39 20.03 -6.72 23.55
N ASN A 40 19.18 -7.72 23.53
CA ASN A 40 18.71 -8.42 24.72
C ASN A 40 19.61 -9.62 25.01
N ASN A 41 20.37 -9.57 26.11
CA ASN A 41 21.29 -10.63 26.54
C ASN A 41 20.63 -11.62 27.52
N ALA A 42 19.32 -11.82 27.43
CA ALA A 42 18.59 -12.76 28.23
C ALA A 42 17.68 -13.65 27.37
N TYR A 43 17.32 -14.82 27.88
CA TYR A 43 16.38 -15.71 27.21
C TYR A 43 14.93 -15.15 27.21
N ALA A 44 14.59 -14.41 28.26
CA ALA A 44 13.29 -13.77 28.38
C ALA A 44 13.14 -12.60 27.40
N ARG A 45 11.92 -12.36 26.94
CA ARG A 45 11.56 -11.17 26.16
C ARG A 45 11.74 -9.91 26.97
N ALA A 46 12.05 -8.81 26.30
CA ALA A 46 12.18 -7.50 26.92
C ALA A 46 11.26 -6.50 26.22
N ASP A 47 10.36 -5.89 26.99
CA ASP A 47 9.52 -4.78 26.57
C ASP A 47 9.91 -3.55 27.36
N GLY A 48 10.08 -2.40 26.68
CA GLY A 48 10.48 -1.17 27.37
C GLY A 48 10.77 -0.03 26.41
N ALA A 49 11.46 0.97 26.93
CA ALA A 49 11.83 2.15 26.17
C ALA A 49 13.22 2.63 26.52
N ILE A 50 13.86 3.29 25.56
CA ILE A 50 15.08 4.08 25.78
C ILE A 50 14.74 5.56 25.54
N ARG A 51 15.22 6.45 26.40
CA ARG A 51 14.93 7.88 26.29
C ARG A 51 16.12 8.77 26.57
N VAL A 52 16.75 8.62 27.72
CA VAL A 52 17.86 9.45 28.19
C VAL A 52 19.08 8.57 28.32
N SER A 53 20.25 9.10 27.91
CA SER A 53 21.51 8.37 28.04
C SER A 53 21.91 8.16 29.47
N CYS A 54 22.68 7.11 29.72
CA CYS A 54 23.50 7.01 30.95
C CYS A 54 24.39 8.25 31.05
N PRO A 55 24.73 8.69 32.28
CA PRO A 55 25.67 9.80 32.48
C PRO A 55 27.03 9.51 31.87
N PHE A 56 27.58 10.44 31.13
CA PHE A 56 28.92 10.36 30.57
C PHE A 56 29.75 11.59 30.92
N ALA A 57 31.06 11.41 31.01
CA ALA A 57 31.97 12.47 31.42
C ALA A 57 32.32 13.36 30.22
N VAL A 58 32.06 14.65 30.35
CA VAL A 58 32.51 15.69 29.41
C VAL A 58 33.66 16.45 30.07
N LYS A 59 34.75 16.66 29.32
CA LYS A 59 35.86 17.52 29.72
C LYS A 59 35.71 18.89 29.05
N ASP A 60 35.73 19.94 29.85
CA ASP A 60 35.83 21.31 29.37
C ASP A 60 36.94 22.07 30.10
N SER A 61 37.09 23.36 29.85
CA SER A 61 38.06 24.23 30.52
C SER A 61 37.86 24.36 32.03
N GLY A 62 36.69 24.00 32.53
CA GLY A 62 36.32 24.03 33.97
C GLY A 62 36.51 22.68 34.68
N GLY A 63 36.90 21.61 33.94
CA GLY A 63 37.14 20.27 34.52
C GLY A 63 36.26 19.17 33.89
N LYS A 64 36.01 18.09 34.67
CA LYS A 64 35.12 17.00 34.29
C LYS A 64 33.72 17.21 34.89
N ARG A 65 32.69 17.13 34.06
CA ARG A 65 31.31 17.10 34.52
C ARG A 65 30.56 15.90 33.89
N LEU A 66 29.54 15.42 34.58
CA LEU A 66 28.67 14.38 34.04
C LEU A 66 27.51 15.05 33.32
N GLU A 67 27.22 14.57 32.12
CA GLU A 67 26.07 14.98 31.30
C GLU A 67 25.24 13.78 30.89
N THR A 68 23.97 14.03 30.64
CA THR A 68 23.04 13.12 29.96
C THR A 68 22.51 13.79 28.70
N ARG A 69 22.09 13.01 27.73
CA ARG A 69 21.47 13.50 26.48
C ARG A 69 20.24 12.67 26.15
N ASP A 70 19.22 13.34 25.62
CA ASP A 70 18.03 12.64 25.14
C ASP A 70 18.35 11.89 23.84
N LEU A 71 17.66 10.77 23.62
CA LEU A 71 17.70 10.01 22.36
C LEU A 71 17.35 10.88 21.16
N ALA A 72 16.39 11.79 21.32
CA ALA A 72 16.01 12.75 20.27
C ALA A 72 17.21 13.61 19.83
N TRP A 73 18.02 14.09 20.78
CA TRP A 73 19.26 14.82 20.48
C TRP A 73 20.26 13.94 19.74
N ALA A 74 20.45 12.69 20.18
CA ALA A 74 21.40 11.77 19.57
C ALA A 74 21.03 11.45 18.12
N LEU A 75 19.73 11.28 17.85
CA LEU A 75 19.19 11.05 16.53
C LEU A 75 18.98 12.33 15.72
N GLY A 76 19.30 13.51 16.29
CA GLY A 76 19.19 14.81 15.64
C GLY A 76 17.77 15.23 15.31
N LEU A 77 16.82 14.78 16.13
CA LEU A 77 15.42 15.14 15.97
C LEU A 77 15.17 16.57 16.45
N ARG A 78 14.31 17.27 15.76
CA ARG A 78 13.90 18.64 16.12
C ARG A 78 12.59 18.59 16.87
N ALA A 79 12.41 19.52 17.80
CA ALA A 79 11.13 19.70 18.45
C ALA A 79 10.10 20.25 17.44
N GLY A 80 8.88 19.71 17.45
CA GLY A 80 7.78 20.20 16.61
C GLY A 80 6.87 19.09 16.11
N GLU A 81 5.65 19.47 15.80
CA GLU A 81 4.66 18.58 15.18
C GLU A 81 4.96 18.37 13.68
N GLY A 82 4.39 17.32 13.10
CA GLY A 82 4.54 17.02 11.67
C GLY A 82 5.95 16.63 11.27
N ARG A 83 6.74 16.07 12.20
CA ARG A 83 8.08 15.52 11.91
C ARG A 83 8.15 14.06 12.28
N TYR A 84 8.84 13.31 11.45
CA TYR A 84 8.93 11.86 11.57
C TYR A 84 10.39 11.42 11.47
N LEU A 85 10.78 10.49 12.33
CA LEU A 85 12.01 9.73 12.21
C LEU A 85 11.76 8.57 11.27
N LEU A 86 12.55 8.48 10.21
CA LEU A 86 12.71 7.31 9.37
C LEU A 86 14.01 6.60 9.75
N PHE A 87 13.98 5.29 9.86
CA PHE A 87 15.16 4.47 10.14
C PHE A 87 14.95 3.05 9.62
N ARG A 88 16.02 2.40 9.20
CA ARG A 88 15.99 1.07 8.59
C ARG A 88 16.56 0.04 9.54
N GLU A 89 15.81 -1.03 9.79
CA GLU A 89 16.31 -2.19 10.54
C GLU A 89 17.20 -3.05 9.63
N GLU A 90 18.45 -3.29 10.06
CA GLU A 90 19.49 -3.86 9.20
C GLU A 90 19.26 -5.33 8.84
N ARG A 91 18.66 -6.13 9.72
CA ARG A 91 18.42 -7.55 9.48
C ARG A 91 17.25 -7.82 8.55
N THR A 92 16.14 -7.12 8.75
CA THR A 92 14.92 -7.26 7.93
C THR A 92 14.93 -6.38 6.70
N LYS A 93 15.80 -5.35 6.67
CA LYS A 93 15.88 -4.29 5.67
C LYS A 93 14.58 -3.46 5.57
N LEU A 94 13.71 -3.54 6.57
CA LEU A 94 12.48 -2.76 6.62
C LEU A 94 12.73 -1.36 7.16
N TRP A 95 12.05 -0.40 6.57
CA TRP A 95 11.97 0.98 7.03
C TRP A 95 10.85 1.14 8.05
N TYR A 96 11.15 1.82 9.14
CA TYR A 96 10.19 2.19 10.17
C TYR A 96 10.02 3.69 10.21
N ILE A 97 8.81 4.12 10.57
CA ILE A 97 8.47 5.53 10.77
C ILE A 97 7.95 5.74 12.18
N ARG A 98 8.42 6.78 12.86
CA ARG A 98 7.96 7.17 14.21
C ARG A 98 7.84 8.68 14.29
N ARG A 99 6.93 9.17 15.09
CA ARG A 99 6.78 10.62 15.33
C ARG A 99 7.97 11.13 16.14
N SER A 100 8.62 12.20 15.66
CA SER A 100 9.76 12.81 16.35
C SER A 100 9.39 13.37 17.72
N ASP A 101 8.18 14.00 17.83
CA ASP A 101 7.68 14.54 19.08
C ASP A 101 7.36 13.47 20.13
N GLU A 102 6.93 12.28 19.72
CA GLU A 102 6.71 11.15 20.61
C GLU A 102 8.03 10.61 21.17
N ILE A 103 9.04 10.47 20.31
CA ILE A 103 10.38 10.04 20.76
C ILE A 103 10.97 11.05 21.74
N ALA A 104 10.82 12.34 21.48
CA ALA A 104 11.32 13.38 22.39
C ALA A 104 10.62 13.34 23.76
N ARG A 105 9.30 13.08 23.80
CA ARG A 105 8.53 13.03 25.04
C ARG A 105 8.70 11.72 25.82
N SER A 106 8.59 10.60 25.12
CA SER A 106 8.41 9.27 25.72
C SER A 106 9.54 8.31 25.46
N GLY A 107 10.53 8.68 24.60
CA GLY A 107 11.56 7.79 24.12
C GLY A 107 11.07 6.84 23.02
N LEU A 108 11.95 5.96 22.58
CA LEU A 108 11.65 4.92 21.62
C LEU A 108 11.25 3.64 22.35
N ARG A 109 10.01 3.21 22.17
CA ARG A 109 9.52 1.91 22.66
C ARG A 109 10.00 0.79 21.77
N VAL A 110 10.50 -0.27 22.37
CA VAL A 110 11.08 -1.41 21.69
C VAL A 110 10.62 -2.71 22.35
N HIS A 111 10.38 -3.71 21.52
CA HIS A 111 10.18 -5.09 21.90
C HIS A 111 11.33 -5.94 21.37
N LEU A 112 11.96 -6.72 22.23
CA LEU A 112 13.06 -7.61 21.87
C LEU A 112 12.74 -9.03 22.31
N GLU A 113 12.87 -9.97 21.37
CA GLU A 113 12.84 -11.39 21.70
C GLU A 113 14.07 -11.80 22.52
N GLY A 114 14.04 -12.99 23.12
CA GLY A 114 15.19 -13.53 23.84
C GLY A 114 16.40 -13.63 22.92
N PHE A 115 17.55 -13.10 23.37
CA PHE A 115 18.77 -12.93 22.59
C PHE A 115 18.57 -12.14 21.28
N GLY A 116 17.49 -11.38 21.21
CA GLY A 116 17.15 -10.54 20.04
C GLY A 116 18.08 -9.33 19.93
N CYS A 117 18.43 -8.99 18.70
CA CYS A 117 19.17 -7.80 18.36
C CYS A 117 18.44 -6.99 17.30
N GLN A 118 18.34 -5.69 17.48
CA GLN A 118 17.85 -4.74 16.48
C GLN A 118 18.94 -3.70 16.22
N VAL A 119 19.25 -3.52 14.95
CA VAL A 119 20.24 -2.53 14.48
C VAL A 119 19.53 -1.62 13.50
N PHE A 120 19.35 -0.37 13.90
CA PHE A 120 18.74 0.65 13.06
C PHE A 120 19.81 1.55 12.48
N LEU A 121 19.80 1.66 11.17
CA LEU A 121 20.71 2.50 10.38
C LEU A 121 19.91 3.55 9.61
N ASP A 122 20.61 4.44 8.93
CA ASP A 122 20.05 5.46 8.05
C ASP A 122 19.00 6.35 8.75
N ALA A 123 19.14 6.51 10.07
CA ALA A 123 18.20 7.29 10.87
C ALA A 123 18.25 8.77 10.51
N HIS A 124 17.15 9.29 10.00
CA HIS A 124 17.02 10.71 9.63
C HIS A 124 15.61 11.22 9.88
N GLU A 125 15.52 12.52 10.15
CA GLU A 125 14.25 13.19 10.34
C GLU A 125 13.73 13.77 9.01
N ILE A 126 12.46 13.57 8.76
CA ILE A 126 11.73 14.18 7.65
C ILE A 126 10.55 15.00 8.17
N ALA A 127 10.30 16.16 7.57
CA ALA A 127 9.08 16.91 7.82
C ALA A 127 7.96 16.34 6.96
N ASP A 128 6.74 16.34 7.49
CA ASP A 128 5.56 16.05 6.67
C ASP A 128 5.41 17.08 5.57
N ASP A 129 4.85 16.67 4.48
CA ASP A 129 4.54 17.58 3.39
C ASP A 129 3.13 18.18 3.53
N ALA A 130 2.76 19.08 2.62
CA ALA A 130 1.48 19.77 2.63
C ALA A 130 0.28 18.80 2.53
N TYR A 131 0.50 17.58 2.08
CA TYR A 131 -0.54 16.55 1.88
C TYR A 131 -0.60 15.54 3.02
N GLY A 132 0.34 15.60 3.96
CA GLY A 132 0.36 14.70 5.10
C GLY A 132 0.78 13.27 4.76
N HIS A 133 1.62 13.06 3.75
CA HIS A 133 2.03 11.74 3.28
C HIS A 133 2.67 10.89 4.38
N TYR A 134 3.56 11.48 5.17
CA TYR A 134 4.25 10.76 6.24
C TYR A 134 3.36 10.50 7.44
N ARG A 135 2.39 11.38 7.71
CA ARG A 135 1.36 11.16 8.72
C ARG A 135 0.49 9.95 8.36
N VAL A 136 -0.01 9.93 7.12
CA VAL A 136 -0.85 8.82 6.63
C VAL A 136 -0.06 7.51 6.60
N LEU A 137 1.21 7.55 6.16
CA LEU A 137 2.09 6.38 6.19
C LEU A 137 2.29 5.86 7.62
N HIS A 138 2.60 6.75 8.57
CA HIS A 138 2.77 6.40 9.98
C HIS A 138 1.53 5.71 10.55
N ASP A 139 0.36 6.30 10.31
CA ASP A 139 -0.91 5.80 10.83
C ASP A 139 -1.30 4.46 10.17
N SER A 140 -1.07 4.32 8.88
CA SER A 140 -1.33 3.08 8.12
C SER A 140 -0.42 1.93 8.54
N LEU A 141 0.87 2.19 8.74
CA LEU A 141 1.82 1.16 9.16
C LEU A 141 1.60 0.71 10.62
N GLY A 142 1.05 1.57 11.47
CA GLY A 142 0.74 1.22 12.86
C GLY A 142 1.94 0.69 13.66
N GLY A 143 3.15 1.11 13.29
CA GLY A 143 4.40 0.66 13.91
C GLY A 143 5.10 -0.50 13.19
N THR A 144 4.50 -1.11 12.18
CA THR A 144 5.15 -2.11 11.32
C THR A 144 6.14 -1.46 10.35
N GLY A 145 7.04 -2.26 9.79
CA GLY A 145 8.01 -1.78 8.81
C GLY A 145 7.53 -1.97 7.37
N ALA A 146 8.03 -1.12 6.46
CA ALA A 146 7.79 -1.20 5.02
C ALA A 146 9.12 -1.48 4.27
N PRO A 147 9.11 -2.29 3.21
CA PRO A 147 10.31 -2.54 2.40
C PRO A 147 10.82 -1.28 1.69
N ASP A 148 9.91 -0.43 1.26
CA ASP A 148 10.17 0.82 0.56
C ASP A 148 9.15 1.87 0.98
N VAL A 149 9.64 3.03 1.43
CA VAL A 149 8.80 4.13 1.93
C VAL A 149 8.00 4.78 0.80
N ALA A 150 8.62 5.00 -0.35
CA ALA A 150 7.96 5.66 -1.48
C ALA A 150 6.87 4.76 -2.07
N ALA A 151 7.15 3.47 -2.24
CA ALA A 151 6.17 2.49 -2.68
C ALA A 151 4.99 2.37 -1.69
N ALA A 152 5.26 2.35 -0.38
CA ALA A 152 4.21 2.29 0.63
C ALA A 152 3.30 3.53 0.62
N ILE A 153 3.87 4.73 0.43
CA ILE A 153 3.09 5.95 0.23
C ILE A 153 2.23 5.83 -1.03
N GLN A 154 2.82 5.39 -2.15
CA GLN A 154 2.07 5.17 -3.39
C GLN A 154 0.89 4.22 -3.21
N ASP A 155 1.12 3.07 -2.61
CA ASP A 155 0.08 2.05 -2.41
C ASP A 155 -1.10 2.59 -1.59
N ILE A 156 -0.82 3.40 -0.56
CA ILE A 156 -1.86 4.03 0.26
C ILE A 156 -2.70 5.00 -0.58
N PHE A 157 -2.06 5.88 -1.34
CA PHE A 157 -2.76 6.91 -2.11
C PHE A 157 -3.41 6.40 -3.40
N LEU A 158 -2.91 5.29 -3.96
CA LEU A 158 -3.51 4.65 -5.13
C LEU A 158 -4.52 3.55 -4.77
N ALA A 159 -4.75 3.29 -3.49
CA ALA A 159 -5.64 2.20 -3.05
C ALA A 159 -7.03 2.26 -3.69
N ASP A 160 -7.64 3.45 -3.74
CA ASP A 160 -8.95 3.64 -4.36
C ASP A 160 -8.94 3.39 -5.88
N LEU A 161 -7.86 3.80 -6.56
CA LEU A 161 -7.69 3.54 -7.99
C LEU A 161 -7.52 2.05 -8.25
N TYR A 162 -6.70 1.37 -7.45
CA TYR A 162 -6.50 -0.09 -7.56
C TYR A 162 -7.78 -0.86 -7.28
N ALA A 163 -8.56 -0.43 -6.28
CA ALA A 163 -9.87 -1.02 -6.00
C ALA A 163 -10.83 -0.84 -7.18
N ALA A 164 -10.95 0.37 -7.73
CA ALA A 164 -11.79 0.64 -8.89
C ALA A 164 -11.33 -0.13 -10.14
N PHE A 165 -10.02 -0.28 -10.35
CA PHE A 165 -9.47 -1.09 -11.43
C PHE A 165 -9.82 -2.58 -11.25
N ALA A 166 -9.69 -3.12 -10.05
CA ALA A 166 -10.01 -4.51 -9.75
C ALA A 166 -11.51 -4.82 -9.97
N GLU A 167 -12.39 -3.84 -9.67
CA GLU A 167 -13.83 -3.95 -9.96
C GLU A 167 -14.11 -3.90 -11.47
N ALA A 168 -13.48 -3.00 -12.21
CA ALA A 168 -13.71 -2.79 -13.65
C ALA A 168 -13.04 -3.85 -14.52
N ALA A 169 -11.82 -4.30 -14.19
CA ALA A 169 -10.96 -5.13 -15.04
C ALA A 169 -10.28 -6.31 -14.31
N GLY A 170 -10.74 -6.65 -13.10
CA GLY A 170 -10.15 -7.70 -12.28
C GLY A 170 -10.49 -9.13 -12.73
N PRO A 171 -9.97 -10.13 -12.00
CA PRO A 171 -10.19 -11.56 -12.31
C PRO A 171 -11.66 -11.97 -12.37
N ALA A 172 -12.54 -11.27 -11.66
CA ALA A 172 -13.98 -11.51 -11.70
C ALA A 172 -14.56 -11.18 -13.09
N LEU A 173 -14.14 -10.07 -13.70
CA LEU A 173 -14.53 -9.74 -15.08
C LEU A 173 -14.01 -10.78 -16.06
N ALA A 174 -12.71 -11.15 -15.96
CA ALA A 174 -12.11 -12.14 -16.83
C ALA A 174 -12.90 -13.48 -16.80
N ARG A 175 -13.26 -13.95 -15.61
CA ARG A 175 -14.08 -15.15 -15.43
C ARG A 175 -15.44 -15.03 -16.09
N ARG A 176 -16.16 -13.93 -15.84
CA ARG A 176 -17.48 -13.66 -16.46
C ARG A 176 -17.40 -13.59 -17.99
N LEU A 177 -16.31 -13.07 -18.55
CA LEU A 177 -16.05 -13.06 -19.99
C LEU A 177 -15.82 -14.47 -20.54
N CYS A 178 -14.98 -15.28 -19.89
CA CYS A 178 -14.75 -16.67 -20.29
C CYS A 178 -16.06 -17.47 -20.25
N GLU A 179 -16.82 -17.39 -19.16
CA GLU A 179 -18.11 -18.06 -19.02
C GLU A 179 -19.10 -17.67 -20.14
N ARG A 180 -19.11 -16.41 -20.56
CA ARG A 180 -19.94 -15.94 -21.66
C ARG A 180 -19.48 -16.45 -23.02
N LEU A 181 -18.17 -16.52 -23.24
CA LEU A 181 -17.60 -17.06 -24.46
C LEU A 181 -17.82 -18.59 -24.52
N ASP A 182 -17.67 -19.30 -23.41
CA ASP A 182 -17.86 -20.76 -23.34
C ASP A 182 -19.33 -21.15 -23.41
N GLY A 183 -20.23 -20.41 -22.77
CA GLY A 183 -21.68 -20.64 -22.80
C GLY A 183 -22.31 -20.44 -24.19
N ALA A 184 -21.68 -19.64 -25.05
CA ALA A 184 -22.12 -19.47 -26.43
C ALA A 184 -21.87 -20.71 -27.31
N GLY A 185 -20.93 -21.59 -26.91
CA GLY A 185 -20.62 -22.85 -27.62
C GLY A 185 -21.55 -24.01 -27.25
N SER A 186 -22.31 -23.93 -26.14
CA SER A 186 -23.13 -25.05 -25.63
C SER A 186 -24.58 -25.07 -26.18
N ALA A 187 -24.95 -24.18 -27.09
CA ALA A 187 -26.28 -24.17 -27.69
C ALA A 187 -26.50 -25.28 -28.74
N THR A 188 -25.49 -26.12 -29.04
CA THR A 188 -25.58 -27.27 -29.95
C THR A 188 -25.95 -28.58 -29.27
N ASP A 189 -25.97 -28.64 -27.94
CA ASP A 189 -26.43 -29.81 -27.17
C ASP A 189 -27.84 -29.59 -26.61
N LEU A 190 -28.82 -29.37 -27.52
CA LEU A 190 -30.21 -29.62 -27.18
C LEU A 190 -30.45 -31.14 -27.20
N PRO A 191 -30.93 -31.75 -26.10
CA PRO A 191 -31.31 -33.16 -26.13
C PRO A 191 -32.34 -33.37 -27.20
N ALA A 192 -32.04 -34.26 -28.14
CA ALA A 192 -33.00 -34.69 -29.16
C ALA A 192 -34.29 -35.17 -28.46
N ALA A 193 -35.42 -34.56 -28.79
CA ALA A 193 -36.70 -34.99 -28.29
C ALA A 193 -36.90 -36.49 -28.61
N PRO A 194 -37.33 -37.32 -27.65
CA PRO A 194 -37.51 -38.75 -27.89
C PRO A 194 -38.67 -38.92 -28.88
N GLY A 195 -38.39 -39.28 -30.13
CA GLY A 195 -39.39 -39.56 -31.12
C GLY A 195 -39.16 -38.99 -32.55
N ALA A 196 -38.11 -38.22 -32.79
CA ALA A 196 -37.85 -37.70 -34.15
C ALA A 196 -37.21 -38.78 -35.03
N LYS A 197 -37.96 -39.21 -36.04
CA LYS A 197 -37.43 -40.11 -37.11
C LYS A 197 -36.30 -39.38 -37.84
N ALA A 198 -35.17 -40.06 -37.97
CA ALA A 198 -34.03 -39.64 -38.79
C ALA A 198 -34.51 -39.42 -40.27
N GLY A 199 -34.48 -38.17 -40.75
CA GLY A 199 -34.75 -37.89 -42.15
C GLY A 199 -35.37 -36.54 -42.51
N SER A 200 -35.79 -35.71 -41.55
CA SER A 200 -36.37 -34.41 -41.88
C SER A 200 -35.31 -33.27 -41.71
N LYS A 201 -34.69 -32.85 -42.83
CA LYS A 201 -33.97 -31.59 -42.92
C LYS A 201 -34.98 -30.47 -42.67
N ALA A 202 -34.84 -29.75 -41.58
CA ALA A 202 -35.59 -28.52 -41.32
C ALA A 202 -35.42 -27.56 -42.52
N PRO A 203 -36.46 -26.82 -42.94
CA PRO A 203 -36.31 -25.87 -44.04
C PRO A 203 -35.26 -24.82 -43.68
N PRO A 204 -34.41 -24.40 -44.62
CA PRO A 204 -33.33 -23.45 -44.37
C PRO A 204 -33.81 -22.11 -43.72
N GLU A 205 -35.05 -21.73 -43.96
CA GLU A 205 -35.71 -20.58 -43.33
C GLU A 205 -35.95 -20.73 -41.81
N ALA A 206 -36.27 -21.93 -41.35
CA ALA A 206 -36.52 -22.18 -39.92
C ALA A 206 -35.18 -22.19 -39.13
N ALA A 207 -34.11 -22.73 -39.69
CA ALA A 207 -32.77 -22.68 -39.12
C ALA A 207 -32.21 -21.26 -39.09
N ALA A 208 -32.42 -20.47 -40.14
CA ALA A 208 -32.03 -19.05 -40.19
C ALA A 208 -32.82 -18.18 -39.18
N LYS A 209 -34.12 -18.44 -38.99
CA LYS A 209 -34.94 -17.74 -37.98
C LYS A 209 -34.53 -18.12 -36.53
N LEU A 210 -34.19 -19.35 -36.29
CA LEU A 210 -33.68 -19.82 -34.98
C LEU A 210 -32.31 -19.20 -34.67
N GLY A 211 -31.38 -19.21 -35.64
CA GLY A 211 -30.06 -18.57 -35.51
C GLY A 211 -30.17 -17.06 -35.28
N ALA A 212 -31.09 -16.36 -35.95
CA ALA A 212 -31.34 -14.94 -35.74
C ALA A 212 -31.93 -14.62 -34.35
N ARG A 213 -32.77 -15.50 -33.79
CA ARG A 213 -33.31 -15.35 -32.44
C ARG A 213 -32.24 -15.56 -31.37
N THR A 214 -31.40 -16.58 -31.48
CA THR A 214 -30.32 -16.85 -30.56
C THR A 214 -29.26 -15.73 -30.58
N ALA A 215 -28.91 -15.22 -31.77
CA ALA A 215 -28.02 -14.07 -31.91
C ALA A 215 -28.61 -12.79 -31.27
N SER A 216 -29.92 -12.54 -31.41
CA SER A 216 -30.60 -11.41 -30.80
C SER A 216 -30.63 -11.52 -29.27
N GLU A 217 -30.84 -12.70 -28.71
CA GLU A 217 -30.86 -12.97 -27.28
C GLU A 217 -29.44 -12.82 -26.71
N ALA A 218 -28.42 -13.32 -27.37
CA ALA A 218 -27.03 -13.14 -27.00
C ALA A 218 -26.63 -11.65 -26.99
N ALA A 219 -27.02 -10.89 -28.00
CA ALA A 219 -26.75 -9.47 -28.07
C ALA A 219 -27.47 -8.66 -26.96
N LYS A 220 -28.67 -9.06 -26.57
CA LYS A 220 -29.37 -8.45 -25.42
C LYS A 220 -28.65 -8.78 -24.10
N SER A 221 -28.23 -10.03 -23.94
CA SER A 221 -27.46 -10.47 -22.75
C SER A 221 -26.13 -9.74 -22.62
N ASP A 222 -25.44 -9.51 -23.74
CA ASP A 222 -24.19 -8.74 -23.71
C ASP A 222 -24.42 -7.27 -23.39
N ARG A 223 -25.46 -6.68 -23.93
CA ARG A 223 -25.80 -5.28 -23.63
C ARG A 223 -26.12 -5.10 -22.16
N ALA A 224 -26.85 -6.01 -21.55
CA ALA A 224 -27.08 -5.99 -20.10
C ALA A 224 -25.79 -6.14 -19.31
N PHE A 225 -24.93 -7.08 -19.71
CA PHE A 225 -23.63 -7.27 -19.08
C PHE A 225 -22.71 -6.04 -19.16
N LEU A 226 -22.66 -5.38 -20.31
CA LEU A 226 -21.87 -4.16 -20.48
C LEU A 226 -22.44 -2.99 -19.68
N ALA A 227 -23.76 -2.90 -19.56
CA ALA A 227 -24.42 -1.91 -18.73
C ALA A 227 -24.10 -2.10 -17.23
N ASP A 228 -24.00 -3.35 -16.76
CA ASP A 228 -23.58 -3.65 -15.39
C ASP A 228 -22.14 -3.21 -15.10
N LEU A 229 -21.27 -3.15 -16.09
CA LEU A 229 -19.86 -2.75 -15.93
C LEU A 229 -19.67 -1.23 -16.02
N GLU A 230 -20.60 -0.49 -16.60
CA GLU A 230 -20.46 0.95 -16.83
C GLU A 230 -20.15 1.74 -15.55
N PRO A 231 -20.80 1.54 -14.39
CA PRO A 231 -20.49 2.28 -13.17
C PRO A 231 -19.04 2.09 -12.69
N TYR A 232 -18.54 0.86 -12.78
CA TYR A 232 -17.16 0.53 -12.36
C TYR A 232 -16.13 1.13 -13.30
N ALA A 233 -16.35 1.06 -14.60
CA ALA A 233 -15.50 1.68 -15.61
C ALA A 233 -15.46 3.21 -15.43
N ARG A 234 -16.62 3.86 -15.23
CA ARG A 234 -16.70 5.31 -14.98
C ARG A 234 -15.92 5.71 -13.74
N ARG A 235 -16.09 5.00 -12.63
CA ARG A 235 -15.35 5.25 -11.38
C ARG A 235 -13.84 5.15 -11.59
N PHE A 236 -13.38 4.08 -12.25
CA PHE A 236 -11.96 3.91 -12.55
C PHE A 236 -11.40 5.06 -13.40
N PHE A 237 -12.05 5.40 -14.51
CA PHE A 237 -11.57 6.47 -15.39
C PHE A 237 -11.65 7.85 -14.75
N ALA A 238 -12.61 8.10 -13.86
CA ALA A 238 -12.70 9.34 -13.08
C ALA A 238 -11.50 9.50 -12.13
N LEU A 239 -11.18 8.46 -11.36
CA LEU A 239 -10.03 8.44 -10.47
C LEU A 239 -8.69 8.56 -11.23
N ALA A 240 -8.55 7.83 -12.34
CA ALA A 240 -7.36 7.90 -13.18
C ALA A 240 -7.13 9.31 -13.76
N ARG A 241 -8.18 9.99 -14.23
CA ARG A 241 -8.07 11.36 -14.74
C ARG A 241 -7.72 12.35 -13.65
N ALA A 242 -8.34 12.25 -12.48
CA ALA A 242 -8.03 13.10 -11.35
C ALA A 242 -6.55 13.00 -10.95
N LEU A 243 -5.99 11.78 -10.94
CA LEU A 243 -4.57 11.52 -10.76
C LEU A 243 -3.70 12.19 -11.83
N LEU A 244 -4.05 12.04 -13.10
CA LEU A 244 -3.29 12.62 -14.21
C LEU A 244 -3.28 14.15 -14.20
N ARG A 245 -4.34 14.80 -13.72
CA ARG A 245 -4.37 16.26 -13.57
C ARG A 245 -3.49 16.75 -12.42
N GLY A 246 -3.41 16.00 -11.33
CA GLY A 246 -2.54 16.29 -10.19
C GLY A 246 -1.06 16.05 -10.45
N SER A 247 -0.71 15.44 -11.58
CA SER A 247 0.62 14.87 -11.84
C SER A 247 1.71 15.83 -12.33
N SER A 248 1.61 17.13 -12.06
CA SER A 248 2.81 17.98 -12.15
C SER A 248 3.81 17.75 -10.98
N GLY A 249 3.63 16.69 -10.23
CA GLY A 249 4.45 16.17 -9.15
C GLY A 249 3.57 15.32 -8.24
N TRP A 250 4.07 14.27 -7.66
CA TRP A 250 3.42 13.39 -6.68
C TRP A 250 2.78 14.11 -5.47
N ALA A 251 2.77 15.42 -5.50
CA ALA A 251 2.43 16.33 -4.44
C ALA A 251 0.96 16.77 -4.39
N ALA A 252 0.15 16.44 -5.38
CA ALA A 252 -1.20 16.98 -5.46
C ALA A 252 -2.26 15.89 -5.68
N PHE A 253 -2.65 15.18 -4.63
CA PHE A 253 -3.98 14.59 -4.58
C PHE A 253 -4.98 15.73 -4.40
N PRO A 254 -5.95 15.92 -5.31
CA PRO A 254 -6.95 16.96 -5.16
C PRO A 254 -7.80 16.71 -3.91
N GLU A 255 -8.05 17.77 -3.14
CA GLU A 255 -8.86 17.74 -1.91
C GLU A 255 -10.32 17.29 -2.15
N SER A 256 -10.77 17.29 -3.41
CA SER A 256 -12.09 16.82 -3.84
C SER A 256 -11.98 15.91 -5.05
N PHE A 257 -12.38 14.66 -4.91
CA PHE A 257 -12.46 13.62 -5.94
C PHE A 257 -13.91 13.28 -6.28
N PRO A 258 -14.21 13.01 -7.57
CA PRO A 258 -13.72 13.65 -8.79
C PRO A 258 -14.44 14.97 -9.07
N ALA A 259 -13.82 15.92 -9.77
CA ALA A 259 -14.51 17.12 -10.26
C ALA A 259 -15.52 16.75 -11.37
N GLU A 260 -16.58 17.57 -11.57
CA GLU A 260 -17.63 17.34 -12.59
C GLU A 260 -17.05 17.16 -14.01
N GLU A 261 -15.98 17.87 -14.34
CA GLU A 261 -15.27 17.73 -15.61
C GLU A 261 -14.63 16.35 -15.81
N ASP A 262 -14.22 15.69 -14.72
CA ASP A 262 -13.67 14.35 -14.76
C ASP A 262 -14.74 13.31 -14.99
N GLU A 263 -15.94 13.51 -14.47
CA GLU A 263 -17.06 12.60 -14.66
C GLU A 263 -17.52 12.55 -16.12
N ALA A 264 -17.59 13.71 -16.80
CA ALA A 264 -17.96 13.77 -18.21
C ALA A 264 -16.97 13.03 -19.10
N ALA A 265 -15.67 13.29 -18.91
CA ALA A 265 -14.63 12.65 -19.69
C ALA A 265 -14.41 11.17 -19.30
N ALA A 266 -14.62 10.82 -18.03
CA ALA A 266 -14.62 9.43 -17.59
C ALA A 266 -15.77 8.64 -18.19
N SER A 267 -16.93 9.26 -18.35
CA SER A 267 -18.08 8.64 -19.02
C SER A 267 -17.80 8.33 -20.49
N LEU A 268 -17.10 9.23 -21.19
CA LEU A 268 -16.66 8.98 -22.57
C LEU A 268 -15.67 7.82 -22.66
N ALA A 269 -14.61 7.85 -21.84
CA ALA A 269 -13.62 6.79 -21.80
C ALA A 269 -14.20 5.42 -21.40
N ALA A 270 -15.13 5.41 -20.46
CA ALA A 270 -15.84 4.19 -20.07
C ALA A 270 -16.67 3.60 -21.23
N ARG A 271 -17.36 4.46 -22.01
CA ARG A 271 -18.10 4.02 -23.20
C ARG A 271 -17.18 3.42 -24.26
N GLU A 272 -16.09 4.08 -24.61
CA GLU A 272 -15.12 3.59 -25.58
C GLU A 272 -14.54 2.22 -25.15
N TRP A 273 -14.22 2.07 -23.85
CA TRP A 273 -13.75 0.80 -23.31
C TRP A 273 -14.83 -0.30 -23.40
N LEU A 274 -16.08 0.01 -23.04
CA LEU A 274 -17.20 -0.93 -23.12
C LEU A 274 -17.55 -1.31 -24.56
N GLU A 275 -17.46 -0.38 -25.52
CA GLU A 275 -17.63 -0.65 -26.94
C GLU A 275 -16.56 -1.62 -27.46
N THR A 276 -15.29 -1.42 -27.03
CA THR A 276 -14.19 -2.31 -27.36
C THR A 276 -14.40 -3.71 -26.80
N LEU A 277 -14.87 -3.80 -25.56
CA LEU A 277 -15.19 -5.07 -24.90
C LEU A 277 -16.36 -5.78 -25.60
N GLY A 278 -17.39 -5.03 -25.98
CA GLY A 278 -18.52 -5.55 -26.75
C GLY A 278 -18.14 -6.05 -28.13
N ALA A 279 -17.19 -5.38 -28.80
CA ALA A 279 -16.62 -5.84 -30.07
C ALA A 279 -15.84 -7.16 -29.89
N ALA A 280 -15.04 -7.25 -28.85
CA ALA A 280 -14.29 -8.48 -28.53
C ALA A 280 -15.22 -9.68 -28.24
N LEU A 281 -16.33 -9.47 -27.53
CA LEU A 281 -17.34 -10.51 -27.30
C LEU A 281 -18.00 -10.98 -28.60
N ARG A 282 -18.28 -10.07 -29.54
CA ARG A 282 -18.81 -10.44 -30.86
C ARG A 282 -17.82 -11.28 -31.66
N LEU A 283 -16.58 -10.79 -31.81
CA LEU A 283 -15.52 -11.50 -32.54
C LEU A 283 -15.21 -12.86 -31.93
N GLY A 284 -15.19 -12.99 -30.61
CA GLY A 284 -14.97 -14.26 -29.94
C GLY A 284 -16.07 -15.30 -30.19
N ARG A 285 -17.30 -14.88 -30.51
CA ARG A 285 -18.40 -15.76 -30.93
C ARG A 285 -18.32 -16.14 -32.40
N GLU A 286 -17.92 -15.21 -33.26
CA GLU A 286 -17.81 -15.46 -34.70
C GLU A 286 -16.66 -16.40 -35.05
N ALA A 287 -15.62 -16.45 -34.20
CA ALA A 287 -14.45 -17.29 -34.37
C ALA A 287 -14.66 -18.75 -33.94
N ARG A 288 -15.78 -19.09 -33.30
CA ARG A 288 -16.15 -20.46 -32.87
C ARG A 288 -17.26 -21.03 -33.77
#